data_4a57c015051f44f9aa674b25429f6ec8
#
_entry.id   4a57c015051f44f9aa674b25429f6ec8
#
_cell.length_a   1.000
_cell.length_b   1.000
_cell.length_c   1.000
_cell.angle_alpha   90.00
_cell.angle_beta   90.00
_cell.angle_gamma   90.00
#
_symmetry.space_group_name_H-M   'P 1'
#
loop_
_entity.id
_entity.type
_entity.pdbx_description
1 polymer ?
#
loop_
_entity_poly.entity_id
_entity_poly.type
_entity_poly.pdbx_seq_one_letter_code
_entity_poly.pdbx_strand_id
1 'polypeptide(L)'
;TERFARSDTSVTAQALKLVSANPDAMLVVASGSGAAMPHKALIERGYKGKICQTHAAATRDLMRVGGKDVEGAFVVSGPAVIPEQLPADHPSKALATDFVAKYEKVYGAGNRNQFAGHAYDAVVVLEKVLPVALKAAKPGTPEFRAAIRDAVQNMGRTVVSHGVLNYSKANHWGFTTETGLILKVVNGDWKVE
;
A
#
# COMPACT_ATOMS: atom_id res chain seq x y z
N THR A 1 -20.87 -5.94 -9.29
CA THR A 1 -19.46 -6.37 -9.22
C THR A 1 -19.12 -7.17 -10.46
N GLU A 2 -18.00 -6.83 -11.10
CA GLU A 2 -17.45 -7.57 -12.25
C GLU A 2 -16.07 -8.11 -11.87
N ARG A 3 -15.63 -9.18 -12.56
CA ARG A 3 -14.34 -9.82 -12.31
C ARG A 3 -13.55 -9.94 -13.61
N PHE A 4 -12.23 -9.95 -13.48
CA PHE A 4 -11.30 -10.24 -14.56
C PHE A 4 -10.13 -11.06 -14.03
N ALA A 5 -9.49 -11.82 -14.92
CA ALA A 5 -8.30 -12.58 -14.60
C ALA A 5 -7.04 -11.74 -14.80
N ARG A 6 -5.97 -12.08 -14.10
CA ARG A 6 -4.66 -11.41 -14.27
C ARG A 6 -4.10 -11.56 -15.69
N SER A 7 -4.50 -12.61 -16.40
CA SER A 7 -4.12 -12.90 -17.78
C SER A 7 -4.98 -12.17 -18.82
N ASP A 8 -6.07 -11.52 -18.41
CA ASP A 8 -6.94 -10.83 -19.36
C ASP A 8 -6.22 -9.63 -19.97
N THR A 9 -6.35 -9.47 -21.27
CA THR A 9 -5.81 -8.35 -22.04
C THR A 9 -6.83 -7.26 -22.27
N SER A 10 -8.10 -7.49 -21.93
CA SER A 10 -9.20 -6.55 -22.06
C SER A 10 -10.27 -6.79 -20.98
N VAL A 11 -10.86 -5.70 -20.50
CA VAL A 11 -11.99 -5.70 -19.57
C VAL A 11 -13.18 -4.88 -20.11
N THR A 12 -13.26 -4.79 -21.42
CA THR A 12 -14.27 -3.97 -22.14
C THR A 12 -15.70 -4.32 -21.73
N ALA A 13 -16.04 -5.61 -21.70
CA ALA A 13 -17.40 -6.06 -21.37
C ALA A 13 -17.77 -5.72 -19.92
N GLN A 14 -16.84 -5.92 -18.99
CA GLN A 14 -17.01 -5.59 -17.57
C GLN A 14 -17.17 -4.06 -17.38
N ALA A 15 -16.32 -3.27 -18.05
CA ALA A 15 -16.41 -1.81 -17.99
C ALA A 15 -17.74 -1.29 -18.53
N LEU A 16 -18.23 -1.82 -19.64
CA LEU A 16 -19.54 -1.44 -20.20
C LEU A 16 -20.69 -1.68 -19.23
N LYS A 17 -20.72 -2.85 -18.58
CA LYS A 17 -21.76 -3.17 -17.59
C LYS A 17 -21.70 -2.22 -16.38
N LEU A 18 -20.50 -1.94 -15.88
CA LEU A 18 -20.31 -1.05 -14.73
C LEU A 18 -20.70 0.39 -15.05
N VAL A 19 -20.28 0.90 -16.23
CA VAL A 19 -20.63 2.26 -16.68
C VAL A 19 -22.12 2.40 -16.90
N SER A 20 -22.80 1.38 -17.49
CA SER A 20 -24.25 1.38 -17.69
C SER A 20 -25.06 1.46 -16.37
N ALA A 21 -24.49 0.96 -15.28
CA ALA A 21 -25.09 1.06 -13.95
C ALA A 21 -24.97 2.47 -13.33
N ASN A 22 -24.14 3.33 -13.93
CA ASN A 22 -23.92 4.73 -13.57
C ASN A 22 -23.71 4.97 -12.05
N PRO A 23 -22.82 4.28 -11.36
CA PRO A 23 -22.58 4.52 -9.95
C PRO A 23 -21.79 5.82 -9.73
N ASP A 24 -21.90 6.43 -8.53
CA ASP A 24 -21.14 7.63 -8.15
C ASP A 24 -19.64 7.36 -8.02
N ALA A 25 -19.26 6.12 -7.64
CA ALA A 25 -17.87 5.71 -7.47
C ALA A 25 -17.68 4.24 -7.85
N MET A 26 -16.47 3.92 -8.30
CA MET A 26 -16.02 2.55 -8.59
C MET A 26 -14.72 2.24 -7.84
N LEU A 27 -14.64 1.03 -7.28
CA LEU A 27 -13.42 0.51 -6.69
C LEU A 27 -12.77 -0.50 -7.63
N VAL A 28 -11.53 -0.24 -8.01
CA VAL A 28 -10.69 -1.17 -8.77
C VAL A 28 -9.81 -1.94 -7.79
N VAL A 29 -9.92 -3.27 -7.79
CA VAL A 29 -9.14 -4.17 -6.93
C VAL A 29 -8.13 -4.91 -7.80
N ALA A 30 -6.96 -4.29 -7.96
CA ALA A 30 -5.85 -4.84 -8.74
C ALA A 30 -4.51 -4.28 -8.24
N SER A 31 -3.39 -4.72 -8.79
CA SER A 31 -2.05 -4.30 -8.37
C SER A 31 -1.19 -3.86 -9.54
N GLY A 32 -0.28 -2.92 -9.27
CA GLY A 32 0.72 -2.44 -10.22
C GLY A 32 0.12 -2.00 -11.55
N SER A 33 0.72 -2.41 -12.66
CA SER A 33 0.26 -2.11 -14.02
C SER A 33 -1.14 -2.68 -14.32
N GLY A 34 -1.52 -3.81 -13.71
CA GLY A 34 -2.85 -4.40 -13.87
C GLY A 34 -3.99 -3.54 -13.33
N ALA A 35 -3.71 -2.60 -12.43
CA ALA A 35 -4.69 -1.65 -11.91
C ALA A 35 -5.05 -0.55 -12.93
N ALA A 36 -4.16 -0.26 -13.87
CA ALA A 36 -4.39 0.76 -14.89
C ALA A 36 -5.39 0.30 -15.96
N MET A 37 -5.41 -0.98 -16.32
CA MET A 37 -6.26 -1.50 -17.40
C MET A 37 -7.76 -1.28 -17.15
N PRO A 38 -8.37 -1.71 -16.04
CA PRO A 38 -9.78 -1.45 -15.79
C PRO A 38 -10.07 0.05 -15.61
N HIS A 39 -9.17 0.81 -15.02
CA HIS A 39 -9.32 2.26 -14.91
C HIS A 39 -9.45 2.92 -16.28
N LYS A 40 -8.49 2.65 -17.17
CA LYS A 40 -8.52 3.16 -18.56
C LYS A 40 -9.81 2.76 -19.29
N ALA A 41 -10.19 1.48 -19.18
CA ALA A 41 -11.40 1.00 -19.82
C ALA A 41 -12.68 1.72 -19.35
N LEU A 42 -12.75 2.13 -18.09
CA LEU A 42 -13.85 2.94 -17.55
C LEU A 42 -13.86 4.35 -18.15
N ILE A 43 -12.69 5.03 -18.17
CA ILE A 43 -12.55 6.38 -18.75
C ILE A 43 -12.86 6.39 -20.24
N GLU A 44 -12.33 5.44 -21.02
CA GLU A 44 -12.58 5.30 -22.45
C GLU A 44 -14.07 5.12 -22.77
N ARG A 45 -14.87 4.59 -21.84
CA ARG A 45 -16.31 4.42 -21.97
C ARG A 45 -17.13 5.56 -21.37
N GLY A 46 -16.44 6.67 -21.06
CA GLY A 46 -17.07 7.91 -20.64
C GLY A 46 -17.51 7.95 -19.18
N TYR A 47 -17.00 7.04 -18.32
CA TYR A 47 -17.29 7.14 -16.89
C TYR A 47 -16.74 8.45 -16.31
N LYS A 48 -17.57 9.14 -15.53
CA LYS A 48 -17.27 10.47 -14.94
C LYS A 48 -17.26 10.46 -13.43
N GLY A 49 -17.65 9.35 -12.79
CA GLY A 49 -17.64 9.21 -11.34
C GLY A 49 -16.24 9.05 -10.76
N LYS A 50 -16.15 8.91 -9.44
CA LYS A 50 -14.88 8.70 -8.76
C LYS A 50 -14.36 7.28 -9.00
N ILE A 51 -13.06 7.15 -9.31
CA ILE A 51 -12.41 5.84 -9.38
C ILE A 51 -11.41 5.74 -8.22
N CYS A 52 -11.68 4.77 -7.35
CA CYS A 52 -10.84 4.44 -6.21
C CYS A 52 -10.04 3.17 -6.50
N GLN A 53 -8.80 3.12 -6.05
CA GLN A 53 -7.89 1.99 -6.18
C GLN A 53 -7.53 1.45 -4.80
N THR A 54 -7.29 0.15 -4.72
CA THR A 54 -6.76 -0.45 -3.48
C THR A 54 -5.28 -0.13 -3.30
N HIS A 55 -4.76 -0.36 -2.09
CA HIS A 55 -3.37 -0.11 -1.72
C HIS A 55 -2.35 -0.71 -2.71
N ALA A 56 -2.64 -1.88 -3.26
CA ALA A 56 -1.76 -2.54 -4.22
C ALA A 56 -1.53 -1.78 -5.54
N ALA A 57 -2.31 -0.75 -5.82
CA ALA A 57 -2.11 0.16 -6.95
C ALA A 57 -1.16 1.34 -6.65
N ALA A 58 -0.75 1.55 -5.38
CA ALA A 58 0.13 2.65 -4.97
C ALA A 58 1.59 2.42 -5.43
N THR A 59 1.79 2.34 -6.73
CA THR A 59 3.09 2.19 -7.41
C THR A 59 3.16 3.13 -8.60
N ARG A 60 4.38 3.48 -9.02
CA ARG A 60 4.59 4.29 -10.23
C ARG A 60 4.03 3.64 -11.49
N ASP A 61 3.87 2.31 -11.50
CA ASP A 61 3.32 1.59 -12.65
C ASP A 61 1.88 1.97 -12.97
N LEU A 62 1.06 2.33 -11.97
CA LEU A 62 -0.29 2.84 -12.23
C LEU A 62 -0.25 4.05 -13.17
N MET A 63 0.61 5.02 -12.88
CA MET A 63 0.72 6.25 -13.67
C MET A 63 1.47 6.02 -14.98
N ARG A 64 2.55 5.22 -14.97
CA ARG A 64 3.33 4.90 -16.17
C ARG A 64 2.48 4.20 -17.24
N VAL A 65 1.63 3.26 -16.85
CA VAL A 65 0.76 2.50 -17.78
C VAL A 65 -0.56 3.22 -18.02
N GLY A 66 -1.12 3.84 -16.99
CA GLY A 66 -2.39 4.55 -17.07
C GLY A 66 -2.30 5.89 -17.80
N GLY A 67 -1.13 6.55 -17.73
CA GLY A 67 -0.94 7.87 -18.34
C GLY A 67 -1.94 8.89 -17.80
N LYS A 68 -2.44 9.74 -18.69
CA LYS A 68 -3.45 10.76 -18.36
C LYS A 68 -4.81 10.19 -17.93
N ASP A 69 -5.09 8.94 -18.28
CA ASP A 69 -6.41 8.35 -18.00
C ASP A 69 -6.58 8.04 -16.50
N VAL A 70 -5.48 7.91 -15.73
CA VAL A 70 -5.52 7.71 -14.28
C VAL A 70 -5.41 9.00 -13.47
N GLU A 71 -5.36 10.14 -14.14
CA GLU A 71 -5.38 11.45 -13.48
C GLU A 71 -6.66 11.60 -12.65
N GLY A 72 -6.53 12.08 -11.42
CA GLY A 72 -7.64 12.18 -10.48
C GLY A 72 -8.04 10.89 -9.77
N ALA A 73 -7.36 9.75 -10.04
CA ALA A 73 -7.60 8.50 -9.32
C ALA A 73 -7.28 8.63 -7.82
N PHE A 74 -8.16 8.08 -6.99
CA PHE A 74 -7.92 7.97 -5.55
C PHE A 74 -7.30 6.62 -5.22
N VAL A 75 -6.29 6.60 -4.36
CA VAL A 75 -5.58 5.39 -3.96
C VAL A 75 -5.38 5.39 -2.44
N VAL A 76 -5.79 4.32 -1.78
CA VAL A 76 -5.41 4.11 -0.38
C VAL A 76 -3.92 3.80 -0.31
N SER A 77 -3.19 4.45 0.60
CA SER A 77 -1.77 4.17 0.82
C SER A 77 -1.35 4.43 2.26
N GLY A 78 -0.07 4.24 2.52
CA GLY A 78 0.57 4.59 3.78
C GLY A 78 1.69 5.63 3.60
N PRO A 79 2.22 6.15 4.70
CA PRO A 79 3.22 7.21 4.75
C PRO A 79 4.49 6.96 3.93
N ALA A 80 4.93 5.71 3.78
CA ALA A 80 6.18 5.36 3.11
C ALA A 80 6.27 5.81 1.64
N VAL A 81 5.13 6.04 0.99
CA VAL A 81 5.10 6.45 -0.43
C VAL A 81 5.35 7.95 -0.61
N ILE A 82 4.99 8.77 0.41
CA ILE A 82 5.00 10.24 0.30
C ILE A 82 5.45 10.94 1.59
N PRO A 83 6.57 10.54 2.23
CA PRO A 83 6.97 11.09 3.53
C PRO A 83 7.19 12.60 3.52
N GLU A 84 7.55 13.18 2.38
CA GLU A 84 7.75 14.61 2.20
C GLU A 84 6.46 15.43 2.36
N GLN A 85 5.29 14.83 2.11
CA GLN A 85 3.98 15.49 2.23
C GLN A 85 3.35 15.33 3.62
N LEU A 86 3.96 14.53 4.51
CA LEU A 86 3.44 14.32 5.86
C LEU A 86 3.66 15.55 6.76
N PRO A 87 2.75 15.82 7.69
CA PRO A 87 2.99 16.78 8.78
C PRO A 87 4.29 16.50 9.53
N ALA A 88 4.91 17.54 10.10
CA ALA A 88 6.20 17.39 10.80
C ALA A 88 6.13 16.45 12.00
N ASP A 89 4.98 16.41 12.67
CA ASP A 89 4.69 15.59 13.84
C ASP A 89 4.12 14.21 13.52
N HIS A 90 3.98 13.86 12.25
CA HIS A 90 3.46 12.55 11.87
C HIS A 90 4.39 11.42 12.36
N PRO A 91 3.88 10.42 13.11
CA PRO A 91 4.72 9.43 13.78
C PRO A 91 5.64 8.65 12.84
N SER A 92 5.18 8.32 11.65
CA SER A 92 5.96 7.54 10.68
C SER A 92 6.90 8.38 9.80
N LYS A 93 6.85 9.70 9.87
CA LYS A 93 7.61 10.56 8.94
C LYS A 93 9.11 10.27 8.92
N ALA A 94 9.72 10.15 10.10
CA ALA A 94 11.15 9.88 10.20
C ALA A 94 11.54 8.53 9.58
N LEU A 95 10.83 7.45 9.92
CA LEU A 95 11.07 6.12 9.37
C LEU A 95 10.75 6.02 7.88
N ALA A 96 9.68 6.65 7.43
CA ALA A 96 9.33 6.69 6.01
C ALA A 96 10.38 7.45 5.19
N THR A 97 10.91 8.56 5.72
CA THR A 97 12.01 9.32 5.07
C THR A 97 13.29 8.49 5.01
N ASP A 98 13.65 7.79 6.09
CA ASP A 98 14.82 6.92 6.13
C ASP A 98 14.69 5.74 5.14
N PHE A 99 13.52 5.11 5.09
CA PHE A 99 13.20 4.09 4.09
C PHE A 99 13.44 4.63 2.67
N VAL A 100 12.84 5.76 2.33
CA VAL A 100 12.96 6.34 0.98
C VAL A 100 14.42 6.65 0.65
N ALA A 101 15.16 7.27 1.56
CA ALA A 101 16.57 7.60 1.34
C ALA A 101 17.42 6.34 1.09
N LYS A 102 17.22 5.27 1.88
CA LYS A 102 17.94 4.00 1.71
C LYS A 102 17.55 3.28 0.43
N TYR A 103 16.25 3.19 0.16
CA TYR A 103 15.74 2.46 -0.98
C TYR A 103 16.13 3.13 -2.31
N GLU A 104 15.91 4.43 -2.43
CA GLU A 104 16.18 5.16 -3.67
C GLU A 104 17.68 5.33 -3.95
N LYS A 105 18.52 5.29 -2.91
CA LYS A 105 19.99 5.24 -3.09
C LYS A 105 20.43 3.98 -3.88
N VAL A 106 19.71 2.87 -3.72
CA VAL A 106 20.03 1.58 -4.37
C VAL A 106 19.30 1.42 -5.70
N TYR A 107 18.03 1.79 -5.74
CA TYR A 107 17.13 1.48 -6.86
C TYR A 107 16.77 2.68 -7.72
N GLY A 108 17.31 3.85 -7.42
CA GLY A 108 17.08 5.09 -8.16
C GLY A 108 15.91 5.92 -7.62
N ALA A 109 16.00 7.22 -7.81
CA ALA A 109 15.01 8.19 -7.36
C ALA A 109 13.61 7.92 -7.96
N GLY A 110 12.57 8.06 -7.16
CA GLY A 110 11.18 7.85 -7.55
C GLY A 110 10.74 6.38 -7.67
N ASN A 111 11.62 5.40 -7.43
CA ASN A 111 11.27 3.97 -7.52
C ASN A 111 10.66 3.38 -6.25
N ARG A 112 10.55 4.19 -5.19
CA ARG A 112 9.85 3.78 -3.97
C ARG A 112 8.42 3.33 -4.26
N ASN A 113 7.96 2.36 -3.51
CA ASN A 113 6.61 1.84 -3.60
C ASN A 113 6.18 1.22 -2.27
N GLN A 114 4.89 1.02 -2.10
CA GLN A 114 4.34 0.48 -0.87
C GLN A 114 4.83 -0.95 -0.53
N PHE A 115 5.10 -1.80 -1.54
CA PHE A 115 5.59 -3.17 -1.28
C PHE A 115 6.98 -3.17 -0.65
N ALA A 116 7.88 -2.33 -1.17
CA ALA A 116 9.22 -2.16 -0.60
C ALA A 116 9.17 -1.60 0.82
N GLY A 117 8.27 -0.64 1.08
CA GLY A 117 8.05 -0.12 2.43
C GLY A 117 7.56 -1.19 3.40
N HIS A 118 6.62 -2.05 3.01
CA HIS A 118 6.18 -3.16 3.87
C HIS A 118 7.31 -4.18 4.14
N ALA A 119 8.18 -4.45 3.16
CA ALA A 119 9.35 -5.29 3.38
C ALA A 119 10.34 -4.65 4.38
N TYR A 120 10.56 -3.33 4.28
CA TYR A 120 11.34 -2.57 5.25
C TYR A 120 10.71 -2.63 6.66
N ASP A 121 9.40 -2.46 6.77
CA ASP A 121 8.67 -2.54 8.03
C ASP A 121 8.78 -3.93 8.69
N ALA A 122 8.83 -5.00 7.90
CA ALA A 122 9.08 -6.34 8.41
C ALA A 122 10.46 -6.43 9.12
N VAL A 123 11.49 -5.77 8.58
CA VAL A 123 12.81 -5.69 9.24
C VAL A 123 12.71 -4.90 10.55
N VAL A 124 12.04 -3.75 10.55
CA VAL A 124 11.83 -2.94 11.78
C VAL A 124 11.13 -3.76 12.88
N VAL A 125 10.10 -4.53 12.50
CA VAL A 125 9.41 -5.43 13.44
C VAL A 125 10.35 -6.53 13.94
N LEU A 126 11.12 -7.17 13.06
CA LEU A 126 12.06 -8.23 13.44
C LEU A 126 13.17 -7.72 14.36
N GLU A 127 13.73 -6.55 14.11
CA GLU A 127 14.74 -5.91 14.99
C GLU A 127 14.21 -5.73 16.42
N LYS A 128 12.92 -5.43 16.55
CA LYS A 128 12.26 -5.27 17.86
C LYS A 128 11.99 -6.61 18.56
N VAL A 129 11.55 -7.63 17.85
CA VAL A 129 11.04 -8.88 18.45
C VAL A 129 12.08 -9.98 18.58
N LEU A 130 13.08 -10.03 17.69
CA LEU A 130 14.12 -11.07 17.74
C LEU A 130 14.89 -11.11 19.05
N PRO A 131 15.31 -9.98 19.67
CA PRO A 131 15.99 -10.02 20.98
C PRO A 131 15.12 -10.64 22.09
N VAL A 132 13.80 -10.50 22.01
CA VAL A 132 12.86 -11.11 22.95
C VAL A 132 12.79 -12.62 22.70
N ALA A 133 12.60 -13.04 21.45
CA ALA A 133 12.48 -14.44 21.07
C ALA A 133 13.79 -15.23 21.38
N LEU A 134 14.96 -14.62 21.16
CA LEU A 134 16.28 -15.23 21.43
C LEU A 134 16.51 -15.52 22.92
N LYS A 135 15.86 -14.78 23.83
CA LYS A 135 15.90 -15.07 25.27
C LYS A 135 15.01 -16.26 25.64
N ALA A 136 13.99 -16.54 24.85
CA ALA A 136 13.00 -17.57 25.15
C ALA A 136 13.33 -18.94 24.56
N ALA A 137 13.98 -19.00 23.37
CA ALA A 137 14.24 -20.26 22.68
C ALA A 137 15.42 -20.15 21.69
N LYS A 138 15.94 -21.31 21.25
CA LYS A 138 17.02 -21.39 20.26
C LYS A 138 16.47 -21.22 18.82
N PRO A 139 17.17 -20.44 17.95
CA PRO A 139 16.86 -20.37 16.54
C PRO A 139 16.78 -21.76 15.87
N GLY A 140 15.89 -21.89 14.89
CA GLY A 140 15.67 -23.12 14.13
C GLY A 140 14.68 -24.10 14.76
N THR A 141 14.24 -23.88 16.01
CA THR A 141 13.28 -24.73 16.70
C THR A 141 11.82 -24.27 16.53
N PRO A 142 10.81 -25.16 16.71
CA PRO A 142 9.41 -24.77 16.76
C PRO A 142 9.11 -23.74 17.87
N GLU A 143 9.77 -23.87 19.02
CA GLU A 143 9.63 -23.00 20.19
C GLU A 143 10.11 -21.57 19.84
N PHE A 144 11.18 -21.45 19.06
CA PHE A 144 11.66 -20.14 18.61
C PHE A 144 10.67 -19.45 17.66
N ARG A 145 10.07 -20.21 16.73
CA ARG A 145 9.00 -19.66 15.86
C ARG A 145 7.78 -19.20 16.66
N ALA A 146 7.39 -19.97 17.68
CA ALA A 146 6.33 -19.59 18.59
C ALA A 146 6.69 -18.30 19.37
N ALA A 147 7.93 -18.23 19.88
CA ALA A 147 8.42 -17.05 20.60
C ALA A 147 8.42 -15.78 19.73
N ILE A 148 8.79 -15.89 18.43
CA ILE A 148 8.70 -14.75 17.49
C ILE A 148 7.24 -14.32 17.32
N ARG A 149 6.31 -15.25 17.05
CA ARG A 149 4.89 -14.95 16.91
C ARG A 149 4.34 -14.25 18.15
N ASP A 150 4.66 -14.77 19.32
CA ASP A 150 4.18 -14.21 20.59
C ASP A 150 4.79 -12.84 20.87
N ALA A 151 6.07 -12.65 20.54
CA ALA A 151 6.74 -11.35 20.64
C ALA A 151 6.13 -10.32 19.69
N VAL A 152 5.79 -10.68 18.45
CA VAL A 152 5.08 -9.79 17.51
C VAL A 152 3.71 -9.42 18.08
N GLN A 153 2.94 -10.40 18.54
CA GLN A 153 1.59 -10.17 19.09
C GLN A 153 1.61 -9.24 20.32
N ASN A 154 2.68 -9.29 21.11
CA ASN A 154 2.80 -8.54 22.37
C ASN A 154 3.75 -7.34 22.28
N MET A 155 4.21 -6.95 21.09
CA MET A 155 5.18 -5.85 20.96
C MET A 155 4.63 -4.47 21.29
N GLY A 156 3.29 -4.34 21.42
CA GLY A 156 2.61 -3.08 21.68
C GLY A 156 2.68 -2.12 20.49
N ARG A 157 2.29 -0.87 20.73
CA ARG A 157 2.33 0.18 19.71
C ARG A 157 3.74 0.33 19.14
N THR A 158 3.87 0.18 17.82
CA THR A 158 5.15 0.19 17.11
C THR A 158 5.02 1.02 15.84
N VAL A 159 5.82 2.06 15.75
CA VAL A 159 5.89 2.90 14.55
C VAL A 159 6.70 2.19 13.48
N VAL A 160 6.19 2.18 12.27
CA VAL A 160 6.82 1.65 11.06
C VAL A 160 6.74 2.67 9.93
N SER A 161 7.37 2.42 8.79
CA SER A 161 7.38 3.38 7.68
C SER A 161 5.98 3.58 7.08
N HIS A 162 5.13 2.55 7.13
CA HIS A 162 3.75 2.58 6.61
C HIS A 162 2.70 3.01 7.64
N GLY A 163 3.08 3.33 8.87
CA GLY A 163 2.12 3.75 9.89
C GLY A 163 2.46 3.27 11.29
N VAL A 164 1.44 2.91 12.05
CA VAL A 164 1.57 2.45 13.42
C VAL A 164 0.90 1.09 13.57
N LEU A 165 1.67 0.13 14.07
CA LEU A 165 1.20 -1.22 14.37
C LEU A 165 0.86 -1.37 15.85
N ASN A 166 -0.21 -2.10 16.15
CA ASN A 166 -0.59 -2.52 17.50
C ASN A 166 -1.34 -3.85 17.42
N TYR A 167 -0.59 -4.96 17.43
CA TYR A 167 -1.14 -6.30 17.34
C TYR A 167 -1.79 -6.74 18.65
N SER A 168 -2.76 -7.64 18.55
CA SER A 168 -3.36 -8.35 19.68
C SER A 168 -3.88 -9.73 19.23
N LYS A 169 -4.30 -10.56 20.19
CA LYS A 169 -4.97 -11.86 19.89
C LYS A 169 -6.21 -11.71 19.01
N ALA A 170 -6.94 -10.61 19.15
CA ALA A 170 -8.16 -10.32 18.39
C ALA A 170 -7.89 -9.58 17.09
N ASN A 171 -6.73 -8.93 16.95
CA ASN A 171 -6.39 -8.13 15.79
C ASN A 171 -4.97 -8.45 15.31
N HIS A 172 -4.86 -9.35 14.33
CA HIS A 172 -3.60 -9.66 13.63
C HIS A 172 -3.36 -8.79 12.39
N TRP A 173 -4.26 -7.90 12.04
CA TRP A 173 -4.03 -6.87 11.03
C TRP A 173 -3.02 -5.84 11.52
N GLY A 174 -3.16 -5.41 12.77
CA GLY A 174 -2.22 -4.62 13.52
C GLY A 174 -2.20 -3.13 13.19
N PHE A 175 -2.49 -2.71 11.97
CA PHE A 175 -2.50 -1.29 11.63
C PHE A 175 -3.59 -0.52 12.38
N THR A 176 -3.21 0.66 12.89
CA THR A 176 -4.15 1.60 13.51
C THR A 176 -4.75 2.54 12.47
N THR A 177 -5.78 3.29 12.85
CA THR A 177 -6.43 4.31 11.99
C THR A 177 -5.50 5.46 11.61
N GLU A 178 -4.41 5.65 12.34
CA GLU A 178 -3.37 6.65 12.06
C GLU A 178 -2.54 6.33 10.79
N THR A 179 -2.72 5.15 10.23
CA THR A 179 -1.89 4.62 9.13
C THR A 179 -2.42 5.00 7.75
N GLY A 180 -3.75 5.06 7.61
CA GLY A 180 -4.39 5.20 6.29
C GLY A 180 -4.33 6.61 5.74
N LEU A 181 -3.78 6.74 4.54
CA LEU A 181 -3.81 7.96 3.74
C LEU A 181 -4.60 7.73 2.46
N ILE A 182 -5.31 8.76 2.02
CA ILE A 182 -5.87 8.80 0.67
C ILE A 182 -4.95 9.66 -0.18
N LEU A 183 -4.44 9.06 -1.24
CA LEU A 183 -3.66 9.73 -2.25
C LEU A 183 -4.53 9.96 -3.48
N LYS A 184 -4.21 11.00 -4.21
CA LYS A 184 -4.79 11.31 -5.52
C LYS A 184 -3.65 11.43 -6.54
N VAL A 185 -3.89 10.96 -7.75
CA VAL A 185 -2.98 11.22 -8.88
C VAL A 185 -3.21 12.66 -9.35
N VAL A 186 -2.17 13.48 -9.27
CA VAL A 186 -2.19 14.88 -9.71
C VAL A 186 -0.93 15.18 -10.51
N ASN A 187 -1.08 15.56 -11.77
CA ASN A 187 0.01 15.79 -12.71
C ASN A 187 0.97 14.59 -12.81
N GLY A 188 0.43 13.38 -12.79
CA GLY A 188 1.21 12.14 -12.89
C GLY A 188 2.04 11.80 -11.64
N ASP A 189 1.73 12.39 -10.50
CA ASP A 189 2.38 12.08 -9.21
C ASP A 189 1.36 11.95 -8.08
N TRP A 190 1.81 11.46 -6.93
CA TRP A 190 0.99 11.29 -5.73
C TRP A 190 0.82 12.61 -4.97
N LYS A 191 -0.40 12.92 -4.59
CA LYS A 191 -0.73 14.00 -3.68
C LYS A 191 -1.63 13.48 -2.55
N VAL A 192 -1.35 13.87 -1.32
CA VAL A 192 -2.26 13.62 -0.18
C VAL A 192 -3.52 14.46 -0.38
N GLU A 193 -4.69 13.80 -0.23
CA GLU A 193 -6.01 14.45 -0.35
C GLU A 193 -6.45 15.05 1.00
#